data_cae73d7cde86c7ad2cc9d7e4166b4e80
#
_entry.id   cae73d7cde86c7ad2cc9d7e4166b4e80
#
_cell.length_a   1.000
_cell.length_b   1.000
_cell.length_c   1.000
_cell.angle_alpha   90.00
_cell.angle_beta   90.00
_cell.angle_gamma   90.00
#
_symmetry.space_group_name_H-M   'P 1'
#
loop_
_entity.id
_entity.type
_entity.pdbx_description
1 polymer ?
#
loop_
_entity_poly.entity_id
_entity_poly.type
_entity_poly.pdbx_seq_one_letter_code
_entity_poly.pdbx_strand_id
1 'polypeptide(L)'
;GLTAFRLIKNWRAGEDIKSFEKKINQEGIETNSEEIKSFVNFLQQNNLIVQPRGQSTNLLLQQKNAQKKNWLYFLIHSYLFFKIPLIKPDEWLGRTLKYVRAFGSKKYRNIIYIFGFIGICLVIQQFETFLNTFMYFFSFKGLMLYLITLIFVKSLHELGHGYIAKYFGCRVSAIGIAFLVFFPFLYTDTTDAWRLRNHRERLIINFAGILTELHLALIATFLWAILPDGGLKSVTFFIATTSWISSLAINVSPFMRFDGYYVFADWLKAENLQPRSFALARWQLREIL
;
A
#
# COMPACT_ATOMS: atom_id res chain seq x y z
N GLY A 1 25.96 9.00 11.38
CA GLY A 1 26.76 10.17 11.01
C GLY A 1 28.18 9.81 10.61
N LEU A 2 29.01 10.82 10.29
CA LEU A 2 30.37 10.66 9.80
C LEU A 2 31.26 9.89 10.80
N THR A 3 31.07 10.13 12.10
CA THR A 3 31.78 9.45 13.21
C THR A 3 31.50 7.94 13.21
N ALA A 4 30.22 7.54 13.10
CA ALA A 4 29.84 6.13 13.03
C ALA A 4 30.47 5.40 11.83
N PHE A 5 30.51 6.06 10.67
CA PHE A 5 31.15 5.52 9.47
C PHE A 5 32.65 5.29 9.66
N ARG A 6 33.34 6.26 10.29
CA ARG A 6 34.80 6.16 10.57
C ARG A 6 35.10 5.09 11.62
N LEU A 7 34.23 4.92 12.65
CA LEU A 7 34.33 3.84 13.62
C LEU A 7 34.21 2.46 12.94
N ILE A 8 33.23 2.27 12.05
CA ILE A 8 33.08 1.00 11.31
C ILE A 8 34.27 0.75 10.40
N LYS A 9 34.74 1.76 9.66
CA LYS A 9 35.86 1.63 8.72
C LYS A 9 37.13 1.16 9.39
N ASN A 10 37.38 1.61 10.61
CA ASN A 10 38.63 1.32 11.35
C ASN A 10 38.49 0.13 12.32
N TRP A 11 37.26 -0.42 12.46
CA TRP A 11 37.01 -1.57 13.31
C TRP A 11 37.70 -2.84 12.84
N ARG A 12 38.45 -3.51 13.75
CA ARG A 12 38.97 -4.86 13.53
C ARG A 12 38.40 -5.82 14.56
N ALA A 13 37.93 -6.98 14.11
CA ALA A 13 37.39 -8.01 15.01
C ALA A 13 38.47 -8.50 15.99
N GLY A 14 38.16 -8.48 17.30
CA GLY A 14 39.07 -8.94 18.33
C GLY A 14 40.01 -7.85 18.94
N GLU A 15 39.91 -6.60 18.48
CA GLU A 15 40.68 -5.47 19.02
C GLU A 15 40.08 -5.02 20.37
N ASP A 16 40.95 -4.77 21.39
CA ASP A 16 40.50 -4.25 22.68
C ASP A 16 40.02 -2.81 22.57
N ILE A 17 38.94 -2.47 23.31
CA ILE A 17 38.27 -1.17 23.25
C ILE A 17 39.25 -0.03 23.55
N LYS A 18 40.18 -0.20 24.48
CA LYS A 18 41.16 0.83 24.84
C LYS A 18 42.20 1.04 23.74
N SER A 19 42.64 -0.02 23.06
CA SER A 19 43.55 0.08 21.94
C SER A 19 42.90 0.73 20.75
N PHE A 20 41.65 0.40 20.51
CA PHE A 20 40.82 1.00 19.45
C PHE A 20 40.56 2.50 19.70
N GLU A 21 40.24 2.89 20.94
CA GLU A 21 40.09 4.29 21.34
C GLU A 21 41.37 5.10 21.08
N LYS A 22 42.54 4.61 21.48
CA LYS A 22 43.83 5.27 21.20
C LYS A 22 44.06 5.48 19.70
N LYS A 23 43.77 4.48 18.89
CA LYS A 23 43.95 4.52 17.44
C LYS A 23 43.04 5.54 16.79
N ILE A 24 41.77 5.57 17.18
CA ILE A 24 40.76 6.51 16.64
C ILE A 24 41.09 7.96 17.03
N ASN A 25 41.55 8.16 18.29
CA ASN A 25 41.95 9.49 18.75
C ASN A 25 43.21 9.99 18.02
N GLN A 26 44.14 9.11 17.63
CA GLN A 26 45.26 9.44 16.78
C GLN A 26 44.87 9.88 15.35
N GLU A 27 43.72 9.41 14.87
CA GLU A 27 43.14 9.81 13.58
C GLU A 27 42.33 11.13 13.67
N GLY A 28 42.36 11.82 14.82
CA GLY A 28 41.72 13.13 15.00
C GLY A 28 40.21 13.04 15.29
N ILE A 29 39.75 11.91 15.81
CA ILE A 29 38.33 11.73 16.20
C ILE A 29 38.31 11.60 17.73
N GLU A 30 37.87 12.65 18.42
CA GLU A 30 37.67 12.61 19.86
C GLU A 30 36.50 11.64 20.19
N THR A 31 36.84 10.47 20.70
CA THR A 31 35.88 9.43 21.10
C THR A 31 36.29 8.88 22.46
N ASN A 32 35.27 8.57 23.29
CA ASN A 32 35.48 7.97 24.61
C ASN A 32 35.06 6.49 24.57
N SER A 33 35.65 5.67 25.47
CA SER A 33 35.31 4.24 25.64
C SER A 33 33.81 3.99 25.84
N GLU A 34 33.06 4.90 26.45
CA GLU A 34 31.61 4.80 26.65
C GLU A 34 30.84 4.96 25.32
N GLU A 35 31.28 5.88 24.48
CA GLU A 35 30.68 6.08 23.15
C GLU A 35 30.92 4.87 22.24
N ILE A 36 32.14 4.31 22.28
CA ILE A 36 32.45 3.08 21.54
C ILE A 36 31.58 1.92 22.03
N LYS A 37 31.41 1.75 23.35
CA LYS A 37 30.53 0.72 23.93
C LYS A 37 29.08 0.92 23.51
N SER A 38 28.59 2.16 23.57
CA SER A 38 27.22 2.47 23.16
C SER A 38 26.99 2.18 21.67
N PHE A 39 27.99 2.47 20.85
CA PHE A 39 27.98 2.18 19.42
C PHE A 39 27.98 0.67 19.13
N VAL A 40 28.81 -0.11 19.83
CA VAL A 40 28.84 -1.57 19.74
C VAL A 40 27.50 -2.16 20.16
N ASN A 41 26.93 -1.68 21.27
CA ASN A 41 25.60 -2.11 21.73
C ASN A 41 24.51 -1.79 20.69
N PHE A 42 24.58 -0.61 20.06
CA PHE A 42 23.67 -0.25 18.97
C PHE A 42 23.80 -1.22 17.79
N LEU A 43 25.03 -1.56 17.37
CA LEU A 43 25.27 -2.51 16.28
C LEU A 43 24.76 -3.92 16.64
N GLN A 44 24.94 -4.35 17.90
CA GLN A 44 24.42 -5.65 18.41
C GLN A 44 22.90 -5.67 18.45
N GLN A 45 22.27 -4.62 18.97
CA GLN A 45 20.80 -4.51 19.02
C GLN A 45 20.14 -4.52 17.65
N ASN A 46 20.81 -3.98 16.64
CA ASN A 46 20.32 -3.95 15.26
C ASN A 46 20.80 -5.15 14.42
N ASN A 47 21.41 -6.17 15.02
CA ASN A 47 21.94 -7.37 14.35
C ASN A 47 22.91 -7.06 13.18
N LEU A 48 23.69 -5.98 13.31
CA LEU A 48 24.70 -5.56 12.33
C LEU A 48 26.09 -6.17 12.57
N ILE A 49 26.26 -6.92 13.66
CA ILE A 49 27.48 -7.67 14.00
C ILE A 49 27.17 -9.16 13.98
N VAL A 50 28.01 -9.93 13.30
CA VAL A 50 27.95 -11.40 13.34
C VAL A 50 28.37 -11.88 14.72
N GLN A 51 27.47 -12.52 15.43
CA GLN A 51 27.73 -13.05 16.78
C GLN A 51 28.21 -14.50 16.74
N PRO A 52 29.02 -14.93 17.73
CA PRO A 52 29.44 -16.33 17.85
C PRO A 52 28.22 -17.27 17.98
N ARG A 53 28.30 -18.43 17.32
CA ARG A 53 27.25 -19.45 17.39
C ARG A 53 27.02 -19.85 18.87
N GLY A 54 25.79 -19.74 19.34
CA GLY A 54 25.37 -20.07 20.71
C GLY A 54 24.94 -18.88 21.58
N GLN A 55 25.54 -17.71 21.45
CA GLN A 55 25.11 -16.51 22.17
C GLN A 55 23.93 -15.79 21.50
N SER A 56 23.83 -15.91 20.18
CA SER A 56 22.76 -15.27 19.39
C SER A 56 21.37 -15.75 19.80
N THR A 57 21.19 -17.02 20.13
CA THR A 57 19.88 -17.59 20.49
C THR A 57 19.38 -17.03 21.84
N ASN A 58 20.26 -16.93 22.84
CA ASN A 58 19.91 -16.38 24.15
C ASN A 58 19.61 -14.89 24.10
N LEU A 59 20.35 -14.12 23.30
CA LEU A 59 20.10 -12.71 23.09
C LEU A 59 18.78 -12.46 22.31
N LEU A 60 18.50 -13.27 21.30
CA LEU A 60 17.22 -13.20 20.58
C LEU A 60 16.04 -13.57 21.50
N LEU A 61 16.21 -14.55 22.39
CA LEU A 61 15.20 -14.90 23.40
C LEU A 61 15.02 -13.78 24.43
N GLN A 62 16.10 -13.14 24.89
CA GLN A 62 16.04 -11.97 25.77
C GLN A 62 15.40 -10.78 25.09
N GLN A 63 15.74 -10.48 23.82
CA GLN A 63 15.10 -9.44 23.03
C GLN A 63 13.60 -9.73 22.80
N LYS A 64 13.24 -10.98 22.51
CA LYS A 64 11.85 -11.41 22.38
C LYS A 64 11.08 -11.26 23.71
N ASN A 65 11.70 -11.56 24.84
CA ASN A 65 11.09 -11.41 26.15
C ASN A 65 11.02 -9.95 26.61
N ALA A 66 12.02 -9.14 26.28
CA ALA A 66 12.00 -7.69 26.51
C ALA A 66 10.98 -6.96 25.61
N GLN A 67 10.69 -7.52 24.43
CA GLN A 67 9.63 -7.05 23.54
C GLN A 67 8.23 -7.53 23.92
N LYS A 68 8.04 -8.25 25.05
CA LYS A 68 6.72 -8.44 25.64
C LYS A 68 6.21 -7.07 26.10
N LYS A 69 5.76 -6.28 25.10
CA LYS A 69 5.10 -5.00 25.31
C LYS A 69 3.93 -5.21 26.27
N ASN A 70 3.78 -4.32 27.24
CA ASN A 70 2.60 -4.23 28.08
C ASN A 70 1.36 -4.45 27.19
N TRP A 71 0.50 -5.37 27.57
CA TRP A 71 -0.72 -5.68 26.78
C TRP A 71 -1.56 -4.43 26.52
N LEU A 72 -1.51 -3.44 27.42
CA LEU A 72 -2.13 -2.12 27.24
C LEU A 72 -1.48 -1.33 26.09
N TYR A 73 -0.14 -1.36 25.98
CA TYR A 73 0.57 -0.72 24.87
C TYR A 73 0.29 -1.44 23.53
N PHE A 74 0.17 -2.76 23.56
CA PHE A 74 -0.26 -3.56 22.42
C PHE A 74 -1.71 -3.24 22.02
N LEU A 75 -2.64 -3.13 22.99
CA LEU A 75 -4.02 -2.71 22.74
C LEU A 75 -4.08 -1.31 22.11
N ILE A 76 -3.38 -0.33 22.66
CA ILE A 76 -3.39 1.05 22.16
C ILE A 76 -2.77 1.15 20.77
N HIS A 77 -1.69 0.43 20.48
CA HIS A 77 -1.00 0.52 19.18
C HIS A 77 -1.57 -0.46 18.13
N SER A 78 -2.06 -1.63 18.53
CA SER A 78 -2.69 -2.57 17.61
C SER A 78 -4.14 -2.22 17.30
N TYR A 79 -4.80 -1.48 18.17
CA TYR A 79 -6.11 -0.92 17.98
C TYR A 79 -6.17 0.06 16.77
N LEU A 80 -5.08 0.81 16.55
CA LEU A 80 -5.03 1.78 15.46
C LEU A 80 -4.85 1.14 14.08
N PHE A 81 -4.15 0.01 14.02
CA PHE A 81 -3.92 -0.69 12.75
C PHE A 81 -3.60 -2.16 12.96
N PHE A 82 -4.48 -3.05 12.49
CA PHE A 82 -4.21 -4.48 12.44
C PHE A 82 -4.75 -5.09 11.14
N LYS A 83 -4.12 -6.17 10.70
CA LYS A 83 -4.45 -6.89 9.47
C LYS A 83 -4.87 -8.31 9.80
N ILE A 84 -5.98 -8.74 9.21
CA ILE A 84 -6.47 -10.12 9.28
C ILE A 84 -6.34 -10.72 7.87
N PRO A 85 -5.34 -11.59 7.62
CA PRO A 85 -5.25 -12.29 6.34
C PRO A 85 -6.39 -13.31 6.26
N LEU A 86 -7.24 -13.21 5.24
CA LEU A 86 -8.37 -14.13 5.02
C LEU A 86 -7.97 -15.30 4.14
N ILE A 87 -7.27 -15.02 3.04
CA ILE A 87 -6.90 -16.03 2.04
C ILE A 87 -5.43 -15.86 1.60
N LYS A 88 -4.83 -16.97 1.18
CA LYS A 88 -3.51 -17.02 0.54
C LYS A 88 -3.72 -17.26 -0.96
N PRO A 89 -3.83 -16.21 -1.78
CA PRO A 89 -4.33 -16.31 -3.13
C PRO A 89 -3.25 -16.69 -4.16
N ASP A 90 -1.98 -16.77 -3.79
CA ASP A 90 -0.84 -16.83 -4.72
C ASP A 90 -0.96 -17.95 -5.78
N GLU A 91 -1.29 -19.17 -5.36
CA GLU A 91 -1.43 -20.30 -6.30
C GLU A 91 -2.67 -20.14 -7.19
N TRP A 92 -3.78 -19.71 -6.59
CA TRP A 92 -5.03 -19.51 -7.31
C TRP A 92 -4.89 -18.41 -8.36
N LEU A 93 -4.30 -17.27 -8.01
CA LEU A 93 -3.98 -16.18 -8.93
C LEU A 93 -3.09 -16.68 -10.09
N GLY A 94 -2.07 -17.50 -9.78
CA GLY A 94 -1.21 -18.07 -10.78
C GLY A 94 -1.94 -18.97 -11.79
N ARG A 95 -2.85 -19.83 -11.30
CA ARG A 95 -3.64 -20.72 -12.16
C ARG A 95 -4.64 -19.97 -13.04
N THR A 96 -5.25 -18.91 -12.52
CA THR A 96 -6.30 -18.13 -13.21
C THR A 96 -5.75 -16.99 -14.05
N LEU A 97 -4.49 -16.60 -13.88
CA LEU A 97 -3.85 -15.50 -14.60
C LEU A 97 -3.99 -15.60 -16.12
N LYS A 98 -3.93 -16.81 -16.67
CA LYS A 98 -4.07 -17.05 -18.12
C LYS A 98 -5.41 -16.55 -18.69
N TYR A 99 -6.48 -16.66 -17.91
CA TYR A 99 -7.82 -16.19 -18.31
C TYR A 99 -7.94 -14.67 -18.16
N VAL A 100 -7.40 -14.12 -17.07
CA VAL A 100 -7.47 -12.68 -16.78
C VAL A 100 -6.57 -11.87 -17.71
N ARG A 101 -5.50 -12.47 -18.24
CA ARG A 101 -4.60 -11.79 -19.20
C ARG A 101 -5.33 -11.22 -20.43
N ALA A 102 -6.46 -11.82 -20.84
CA ALA A 102 -7.26 -11.30 -21.94
C ALA A 102 -7.81 -9.90 -21.65
N PHE A 103 -8.15 -9.60 -20.40
CA PHE A 103 -8.63 -8.26 -19.96
C PHE A 103 -7.55 -7.17 -20.04
N GLY A 104 -6.27 -7.54 -20.05
CA GLY A 104 -5.15 -6.63 -20.32
C GLY A 104 -4.90 -6.31 -21.79
N SER A 105 -5.61 -6.96 -22.72
CA SER A 105 -5.38 -6.79 -24.14
C SER A 105 -5.81 -5.40 -24.65
N LYS A 106 -5.08 -4.88 -25.66
CA LYS A 106 -5.43 -3.60 -26.29
C LYS A 106 -6.84 -3.62 -26.87
N LYS A 107 -7.27 -4.75 -27.45
CA LYS A 107 -8.62 -4.90 -28.03
C LYS A 107 -9.71 -4.74 -26.95
N TYR A 108 -9.58 -5.47 -25.84
CA TYR A 108 -10.52 -5.37 -24.70
C TYR A 108 -10.60 -3.92 -24.20
N ARG A 109 -9.46 -3.30 -23.92
CA ARG A 109 -9.39 -1.93 -23.41
C ARG A 109 -10.07 -0.93 -24.36
N ASN A 110 -9.81 -1.02 -25.66
CA ASN A 110 -10.44 -0.13 -26.63
C ASN A 110 -11.96 -0.33 -26.67
N ILE A 111 -12.44 -1.58 -26.62
CA ILE A 111 -13.86 -1.89 -26.54
C ILE A 111 -14.50 -1.24 -25.32
N ILE A 112 -13.90 -1.42 -24.12
CA ILE A 112 -14.41 -0.82 -22.88
C ILE A 112 -14.45 0.71 -22.96
N TYR A 113 -13.43 1.35 -23.52
CA TYR A 113 -13.41 2.81 -23.66
C TYR A 113 -14.48 3.31 -24.63
N ILE A 114 -14.73 2.59 -25.73
CA ILE A 114 -15.80 2.94 -26.68
C ILE A 114 -17.17 2.80 -26.01
N PHE A 115 -17.47 1.66 -25.39
CA PHE A 115 -18.72 1.47 -24.67
C PHE A 115 -18.90 2.44 -23.51
N GLY A 116 -17.82 2.71 -22.77
CA GLY A 116 -17.84 3.69 -21.69
C GLY A 116 -18.14 5.11 -22.18
N PHE A 117 -17.52 5.52 -23.30
CA PHE A 117 -17.81 6.81 -23.93
C PHE A 117 -19.27 6.92 -24.37
N ILE A 118 -19.79 5.90 -25.06
CA ILE A 118 -21.20 5.83 -25.45
C ILE A 118 -22.10 5.90 -24.19
N GLY A 119 -21.76 5.14 -23.12
CA GLY A 119 -22.47 5.14 -21.86
C GLY A 119 -22.54 6.52 -21.21
N ILE A 120 -21.41 7.24 -21.17
CA ILE A 120 -21.37 8.61 -20.64
C ILE A 120 -22.27 9.55 -21.46
N CYS A 121 -22.22 9.49 -22.80
CA CYS A 121 -23.08 10.29 -23.64
C CYS A 121 -24.56 10.01 -23.38
N LEU A 122 -24.95 8.73 -23.21
CA LEU A 122 -26.32 8.33 -22.91
C LEU A 122 -26.76 8.80 -21.50
N VAL A 123 -25.89 8.74 -20.53
CA VAL A 123 -26.17 9.25 -19.15
C VAL A 123 -26.39 10.76 -19.19
N ILE A 124 -25.60 11.51 -19.97
CA ILE A 124 -25.81 12.96 -20.11
C ILE A 124 -27.20 13.25 -20.69
N GLN A 125 -27.66 12.48 -21.68
CA GLN A 125 -29.01 12.62 -22.26
C GLN A 125 -30.11 12.25 -21.24
N GLN A 126 -29.85 11.30 -20.33
CA GLN A 126 -30.79 10.83 -19.31
C GLN A 126 -30.48 11.37 -17.92
N PHE A 127 -29.86 12.56 -17.83
CA PHE A 127 -29.28 13.07 -16.58
C PHE A 127 -30.33 13.21 -15.45
N GLU A 128 -31.53 13.64 -15.75
CA GLU A 128 -32.61 13.71 -14.76
C GLU A 128 -32.97 12.35 -14.18
N THR A 129 -33.07 11.32 -15.04
CA THR A 129 -33.32 9.94 -14.60
C THR A 129 -32.18 9.44 -13.74
N PHE A 130 -30.95 9.78 -14.10
CA PHE A 130 -29.76 9.41 -13.30
C PHE A 130 -29.80 10.02 -11.90
N LEU A 131 -30.12 11.32 -11.79
CA LEU A 131 -30.27 12.01 -10.50
C LEU A 131 -31.42 11.44 -9.68
N ASN A 132 -32.57 11.16 -10.30
CA ASN A 132 -33.70 10.55 -9.60
C ASN A 132 -33.39 9.15 -9.06
N THR A 133 -32.55 8.37 -9.79
CA THR A 133 -32.07 7.07 -9.31
C THR A 133 -31.21 7.22 -8.05
N PHE A 134 -30.49 8.35 -7.89
CA PHE A 134 -29.70 8.63 -6.71
C PHE A 134 -30.53 8.79 -5.44
N MET A 135 -31.77 9.26 -5.54
CA MET A 135 -32.69 9.38 -4.41
C MET A 135 -33.01 8.02 -3.76
N TYR A 136 -32.98 6.93 -4.55
CA TYR A 136 -33.16 5.56 -4.01
C TYR A 136 -32.06 5.17 -3.02
N PHE A 137 -30.88 5.77 -3.11
CA PHE A 137 -29.76 5.56 -2.19
C PHE A 137 -30.13 5.80 -0.72
N PHE A 138 -31.02 6.75 -0.46
CA PHE A 138 -31.43 7.12 0.89
C PHE A 138 -32.48 6.17 1.49
N SER A 139 -32.92 5.16 0.75
CA SER A 139 -33.75 4.09 1.30
C SER A 139 -32.89 3.03 2.01
N PHE A 140 -33.45 2.31 3.00
CA PHE A 140 -32.74 1.24 3.67
C PHE A 140 -32.27 0.13 2.69
N LYS A 141 -33.10 -0.22 1.71
CA LYS A 141 -32.75 -1.18 0.66
C LYS A 141 -31.60 -0.66 -0.21
N GLY A 142 -31.62 0.62 -0.56
CA GLY A 142 -30.54 1.29 -1.32
C GLY A 142 -29.23 1.28 -0.55
N LEU A 143 -29.24 1.61 0.74
CA LEU A 143 -28.07 1.57 1.60
C LEU A 143 -27.46 0.15 1.68
N MET A 144 -28.27 -0.88 1.86
CA MET A 144 -27.79 -2.27 1.89
C MET A 144 -27.17 -2.67 0.53
N LEU A 145 -27.84 -2.33 -0.55
CA LEU A 145 -27.32 -2.60 -1.91
C LEU A 145 -26.00 -1.87 -2.15
N TYR A 146 -25.88 -0.62 -1.70
CA TYR A 146 -24.62 0.14 -1.78
C TYR A 146 -23.50 -0.55 -1.01
N LEU A 147 -23.71 -0.98 0.23
CA LEU A 147 -22.69 -1.66 1.02
C LEU A 147 -22.20 -2.96 0.35
N ILE A 148 -23.13 -3.76 -0.17
CA ILE A 148 -22.79 -4.97 -0.91
C ILE A 148 -21.97 -4.64 -2.15
N THR A 149 -22.40 -3.63 -2.91
CA THR A 149 -21.70 -3.16 -4.12
C THR A 149 -20.31 -2.59 -3.80
N LEU A 150 -20.19 -1.84 -2.71
CA LEU A 150 -18.89 -1.32 -2.25
C LEU A 150 -17.91 -2.45 -1.94
N ILE A 151 -18.36 -3.48 -1.21
CA ILE A 151 -17.52 -4.65 -0.91
C ILE A 151 -17.12 -5.36 -2.21
N PHE A 152 -18.06 -5.54 -3.13
CA PHE A 152 -17.81 -6.17 -4.43
C PHE A 152 -16.77 -5.39 -5.26
N VAL A 153 -16.97 -4.08 -5.44
CA VAL A 153 -16.07 -3.20 -6.19
C VAL A 153 -14.67 -3.21 -5.56
N LYS A 154 -14.59 -3.09 -4.24
CA LYS A 154 -13.30 -3.13 -3.53
C LYS A 154 -12.63 -4.49 -3.58
N SER A 155 -13.38 -5.59 -3.57
CA SER A 155 -12.81 -6.92 -3.78
C SER A 155 -12.16 -7.08 -5.15
N LEU A 156 -12.81 -6.57 -6.19
CA LEU A 156 -12.25 -6.58 -7.55
C LEU A 156 -11.04 -5.65 -7.69
N HIS A 157 -11.05 -4.50 -7.01
CA HIS A 157 -9.92 -3.60 -6.92
C HIS A 157 -8.68 -4.33 -6.37
N GLU A 158 -8.82 -5.00 -5.22
CA GLU A 158 -7.73 -5.76 -4.59
C GLU A 158 -7.26 -6.93 -5.46
N LEU A 159 -8.18 -7.60 -6.14
CA LEU A 159 -7.84 -8.63 -7.12
C LEU A 159 -7.04 -8.06 -8.30
N GLY A 160 -7.34 -6.83 -8.73
CA GLY A 160 -6.57 -6.12 -9.75
C GLY A 160 -5.10 -6.00 -9.39
N HIS A 161 -4.80 -5.52 -8.17
CA HIS A 161 -3.44 -5.48 -7.63
C HIS A 161 -2.79 -6.87 -7.60
N GLY A 162 -3.51 -7.87 -7.11
CA GLY A 162 -3.02 -9.25 -7.03
C GLY A 162 -2.65 -9.85 -8.39
N TYR A 163 -3.51 -9.68 -9.40
CA TYR A 163 -3.26 -10.21 -10.74
C TYR A 163 -2.10 -9.51 -11.43
N ILE A 164 -1.99 -8.19 -11.32
CA ILE A 164 -0.87 -7.44 -11.94
C ILE A 164 0.44 -7.75 -11.22
N ALA A 165 0.44 -7.85 -9.88
CA ALA A 165 1.62 -8.30 -9.15
C ALA A 165 2.06 -9.70 -9.60
N LYS A 166 1.11 -10.63 -9.74
CA LYS A 166 1.39 -11.99 -10.24
C LYS A 166 1.88 -12.00 -11.68
N TYR A 167 1.37 -11.12 -12.54
CA TYR A 167 1.83 -10.97 -13.92
C TYR A 167 3.31 -10.59 -14.01
N PHE A 168 3.81 -9.74 -13.10
CA PHE A 168 5.23 -9.39 -12.99
C PHE A 168 6.06 -10.39 -12.16
N GLY A 169 5.51 -11.55 -11.81
CA GLY A 169 6.21 -12.61 -11.09
C GLY A 169 6.36 -12.38 -9.59
N CYS A 170 5.63 -11.41 -9.02
CA CYS A 170 5.60 -11.18 -7.59
C CYS A 170 4.75 -12.23 -6.88
N ARG A 171 5.09 -12.51 -5.62
CA ARG A 171 4.29 -13.34 -4.73
C ARG A 171 3.26 -12.49 -4.02
N VAL A 172 2.00 -12.95 -4.02
CA VAL A 172 0.90 -12.34 -3.27
C VAL A 172 0.64 -13.19 -2.03
N SER A 173 1.15 -12.75 -0.87
CA SER A 173 1.15 -13.55 0.35
C SER A 173 -0.22 -13.65 0.99
N ALA A 174 -1.04 -12.60 0.93
CA ALA A 174 -2.37 -12.58 1.52
C ALA A 174 -3.28 -11.56 0.85
N ILE A 175 -4.59 -11.85 0.84
CA ILE A 175 -5.68 -10.89 0.70
C ILE A 175 -6.52 -10.98 1.96
N GLY A 176 -6.94 -9.84 2.52
CA GLY A 176 -7.68 -9.83 3.77
C GLY A 176 -8.29 -8.47 4.10
N ILE A 177 -8.59 -8.30 5.38
CA ILE A 177 -9.15 -7.06 5.93
C ILE A 177 -8.12 -6.42 6.84
N ALA A 178 -7.85 -5.15 6.60
CA ALA A 178 -7.08 -4.29 7.49
C ALA A 178 -8.05 -3.36 8.23
N PHE A 179 -7.82 -3.15 9.51
CA PHE A 179 -8.59 -2.21 10.32
C PHE A 179 -7.73 -1.00 10.63
N LEU A 180 -8.25 0.18 10.32
CA LEU A 180 -7.68 1.45 10.69
C LEU A 180 -8.68 2.18 11.59
N VAL A 181 -8.38 2.30 12.88
CA VAL A 181 -9.29 2.89 13.87
C VAL A 181 -10.70 2.27 13.78
N PHE A 182 -10.77 0.93 13.79
CA PHE A 182 -11.99 0.09 13.59
C PHE A 182 -12.65 0.17 12.21
N PHE A 183 -12.19 1.03 11.30
CA PHE A 183 -12.76 1.05 9.96
C PHE A 183 -12.14 -0.06 9.11
N PRO A 184 -12.95 -1.00 8.56
CA PRO A 184 -12.44 -2.11 7.78
C PRO A 184 -12.11 -1.67 6.35
N PHE A 185 -10.91 -2.05 5.88
CA PHE A 185 -10.47 -1.92 4.49
C PHE A 185 -10.02 -3.27 3.97
N LEU A 186 -10.37 -3.58 2.74
CA LEU A 186 -9.75 -4.70 2.04
C LEU A 186 -8.30 -4.35 1.70
N TYR A 187 -7.42 -5.34 1.69
CA TYR A 187 -6.04 -5.17 1.29
C TYR A 187 -5.49 -6.40 0.59
N THR A 188 -4.59 -6.16 -0.35
CA THR A 188 -3.76 -7.19 -0.99
C THR A 188 -2.30 -6.95 -0.62
N ASP A 189 -1.64 -7.98 -0.12
CA ASP A 189 -0.22 -7.88 0.21
C ASP A 189 0.64 -8.02 -1.03
N THR A 190 1.00 -6.88 -1.61
CA THR A 190 1.90 -6.73 -2.75
C THR A 190 3.32 -6.33 -2.34
N THR A 191 3.71 -6.57 -1.09
CA THR A 191 5.03 -6.18 -0.55
C THR A 191 6.19 -6.72 -1.39
N ASP A 192 6.03 -7.90 -2.02
CA ASP A 192 7.04 -8.49 -2.90
C ASP A 192 7.35 -7.62 -4.14
N ALA A 193 6.48 -6.67 -4.50
CA ALA A 193 6.73 -5.72 -5.59
C ALA A 193 7.95 -4.81 -5.34
N TRP A 194 8.38 -4.63 -4.08
CA TRP A 194 9.60 -3.90 -3.76
C TRP A 194 10.89 -4.55 -4.30
N ARG A 195 10.84 -5.84 -4.63
CA ARG A 195 11.95 -6.55 -5.28
C ARG A 195 12.14 -6.17 -6.75
N LEU A 196 11.11 -5.60 -7.39
CA LEU A 196 11.18 -5.19 -8.78
C LEU A 196 12.14 -4.02 -8.94
N ARG A 197 13.12 -4.17 -9.82
CA ARG A 197 14.10 -3.11 -10.15
C ARG A 197 13.47 -1.98 -10.97
N ASN A 198 12.43 -2.30 -11.73
CA ASN A 198 11.79 -1.38 -12.65
C ASN A 198 10.64 -0.63 -11.97
N HIS A 199 10.82 0.67 -11.78
CA HIS A 199 9.80 1.56 -11.21
C HIS A 199 8.47 1.53 -11.99
N ARG A 200 8.52 1.33 -13.31
CA ARG A 200 7.30 1.27 -14.14
C ARG A 200 6.44 0.06 -13.78
N GLU A 201 7.04 -1.07 -13.46
CA GLU A 201 6.30 -2.27 -13.06
C GLU A 201 5.60 -2.05 -11.72
N ARG A 202 6.28 -1.43 -10.74
CA ARG A 202 5.67 -1.04 -9.46
C ARG A 202 4.53 -0.04 -9.64
N LEU A 203 4.74 0.97 -10.49
CA LEU A 203 3.70 1.95 -10.83
C LEU A 203 2.47 1.27 -11.42
N ILE A 204 2.62 0.30 -12.34
CA ILE A 204 1.51 -0.44 -12.93
C ILE A 204 0.79 -1.29 -11.86
N ILE A 205 1.52 -1.91 -10.93
CA ILE A 205 0.91 -2.65 -9.81
C ILE A 205 0.09 -1.70 -8.94
N ASN A 206 0.63 -0.55 -8.56
CA ASN A 206 -0.07 0.43 -7.73
C ASN A 206 -1.28 1.05 -8.45
N PHE A 207 -1.23 1.18 -9.78
CA PHE A 207 -2.35 1.71 -10.57
C PHE A 207 -3.42 0.67 -10.90
N ALA A 208 -3.14 -0.62 -10.66
CA ALA A 208 -4.01 -1.71 -11.10
C ALA A 208 -5.41 -1.68 -10.48
N GLY A 209 -5.53 -1.32 -9.20
CA GLY A 209 -6.81 -1.17 -8.52
C GLY A 209 -7.65 -0.07 -9.14
N ILE A 210 -7.06 1.11 -9.34
CA ILE A 210 -7.72 2.25 -9.98
C ILE A 210 -8.19 1.88 -11.39
N LEU A 211 -7.36 1.19 -12.18
CA LEU A 211 -7.71 0.75 -13.53
C LEU A 211 -8.87 -0.26 -13.53
N THR A 212 -8.89 -1.16 -12.57
CA THR A 212 -9.99 -2.14 -12.40
C THR A 212 -11.31 -1.42 -12.10
N GLU A 213 -11.32 -0.49 -11.15
CA GLU A 213 -12.50 0.32 -10.84
C GLU A 213 -12.94 1.18 -12.01
N LEU A 214 -12.02 1.76 -12.78
CA LEU A 214 -12.32 2.54 -13.97
C LEU A 214 -13.03 1.68 -15.03
N HIS A 215 -12.54 0.47 -15.29
CA HIS A 215 -13.20 -0.45 -16.23
C HIS A 215 -14.61 -0.83 -15.75
N LEU A 216 -14.78 -1.10 -14.45
CA LEU A 216 -16.08 -1.36 -13.85
C LEU A 216 -17.02 -0.16 -14.00
N ALA A 217 -16.53 1.05 -13.71
CA ALA A 217 -17.29 2.28 -13.84
C ALA A 217 -17.82 2.46 -15.28
N LEU A 218 -16.94 2.29 -16.28
CA LEU A 218 -17.30 2.45 -17.70
C LEU A 218 -18.33 1.42 -18.15
N ILE A 219 -18.13 0.14 -17.81
CA ILE A 219 -19.07 -0.93 -18.15
C ILE A 219 -20.41 -0.70 -17.47
N ALA A 220 -20.41 -0.41 -16.17
CA ALA A 220 -21.64 -0.22 -15.41
C ALA A 220 -22.41 1.03 -15.84
N THR A 221 -21.72 2.11 -16.22
CA THR A 221 -22.33 3.33 -16.79
C THR A 221 -23.04 3.02 -18.10
N PHE A 222 -22.40 2.28 -19.00
CA PHE A 222 -23.01 1.85 -20.25
C PHE A 222 -24.23 0.95 -20.01
N LEU A 223 -24.09 -0.07 -19.15
CA LEU A 223 -25.19 -0.99 -18.83
C LEU A 223 -26.37 -0.25 -18.19
N TRP A 224 -26.11 0.70 -17.28
CA TRP A 224 -27.18 1.50 -16.68
C TRP A 224 -27.99 2.25 -17.73
N ALA A 225 -27.33 2.81 -18.73
CA ALA A 225 -27.98 3.63 -19.74
C ALA A 225 -28.88 2.84 -20.71
N ILE A 226 -28.59 1.53 -20.91
CA ILE A 226 -29.35 0.69 -21.86
C ILE A 226 -30.33 -0.27 -21.20
N LEU A 227 -30.17 -0.54 -19.90
CA LEU A 227 -31.06 -1.48 -19.19
C LEU A 227 -32.43 -0.86 -18.90
N PRO A 228 -33.51 -1.66 -19.02
CA PRO A 228 -34.82 -1.23 -18.58
C PRO A 228 -34.89 -0.99 -17.10
N ASP A 229 -35.85 -0.20 -16.63
CA ASP A 229 -36.06 0.09 -15.22
C ASP A 229 -36.32 -1.19 -14.43
N GLY A 230 -35.56 -1.34 -13.33
CA GLY A 230 -35.63 -2.52 -12.48
C GLY A 230 -34.40 -2.74 -11.62
N GLY A 231 -34.36 -3.89 -10.92
CA GLY A 231 -33.29 -4.20 -9.98
C GLY A 231 -31.89 -4.21 -10.60
N LEU A 232 -31.73 -4.72 -11.82
CA LEU A 232 -30.45 -4.76 -12.53
C LEU A 232 -29.95 -3.35 -12.85
N LYS A 233 -30.81 -2.43 -13.27
CA LYS A 233 -30.46 -1.03 -13.50
C LYS A 233 -30.00 -0.36 -12.20
N SER A 234 -30.66 -0.65 -11.09
CA SER A 234 -30.24 -0.15 -9.78
C SER A 234 -28.85 -0.69 -9.38
N VAL A 235 -28.59 -1.99 -9.58
CA VAL A 235 -27.27 -2.59 -9.29
C VAL A 235 -26.17 -1.94 -10.14
N THR A 236 -26.39 -1.79 -11.46
CA THR A 236 -25.40 -1.13 -12.33
C THR A 236 -25.19 0.32 -11.98
N PHE A 237 -26.24 1.05 -11.53
CA PHE A 237 -26.12 2.40 -10.98
C PHE A 237 -25.18 2.45 -9.77
N PHE A 238 -25.37 1.55 -8.79
CA PHE A 238 -24.51 1.52 -7.62
C PHE A 238 -23.06 1.12 -7.95
N ILE A 239 -22.86 0.17 -8.86
CA ILE A 239 -21.50 -0.17 -9.33
C ILE A 239 -20.85 1.04 -10.02
N ALA A 240 -21.55 1.72 -10.92
CA ALA A 240 -21.04 2.88 -11.62
C ALA A 240 -20.65 4.01 -10.64
N THR A 241 -21.60 4.44 -9.81
CA THR A 241 -21.39 5.56 -8.87
C THR A 241 -20.33 5.25 -7.84
N THR A 242 -20.34 4.05 -7.24
CA THR A 242 -19.31 3.61 -6.29
C THR A 242 -17.93 3.60 -6.94
N SER A 243 -17.80 3.04 -8.15
CA SER A 243 -16.51 2.96 -8.85
C SER A 243 -15.99 4.34 -9.25
N TRP A 244 -16.84 5.23 -9.76
CA TRP A 244 -16.44 6.60 -10.08
C TRP A 244 -15.99 7.39 -8.85
N ILE A 245 -16.79 7.38 -7.77
CA ILE A 245 -16.48 8.12 -6.54
C ILE A 245 -15.22 7.54 -5.90
N SER A 246 -15.15 6.21 -5.75
CA SER A 246 -14.03 5.53 -5.13
C SER A 246 -12.72 5.74 -5.88
N SER A 247 -12.73 5.58 -7.21
CA SER A 247 -11.54 5.76 -8.04
C SER A 247 -11.09 7.22 -8.06
N LEU A 248 -11.97 8.15 -8.41
CA LEU A 248 -11.57 9.53 -8.65
C LEU A 248 -11.40 10.32 -7.35
N ALA A 249 -12.33 10.21 -6.40
CA ALA A 249 -12.30 11.03 -5.20
C ALA A 249 -11.32 10.50 -4.13
N ILE A 250 -11.20 9.18 -4.01
CA ILE A 250 -10.42 8.57 -2.93
C ILE A 250 -9.08 8.04 -3.45
N ASN A 251 -9.11 7.12 -4.42
CA ASN A 251 -7.90 6.40 -4.82
C ASN A 251 -6.93 7.24 -5.65
N VAL A 252 -7.38 8.20 -6.46
CA VAL A 252 -6.50 9.09 -7.24
C VAL A 252 -5.87 10.18 -6.38
N SER A 253 -6.40 10.45 -5.18
CA SER A 253 -5.88 11.50 -4.29
C SER A 253 -4.42 11.25 -3.91
N PRO A 254 -3.50 12.19 -4.18
CA PRO A 254 -2.09 12.06 -3.81
C PRO A 254 -1.83 12.42 -2.33
N PHE A 255 -2.82 12.97 -1.63
CA PHE A 255 -2.66 13.47 -0.26
C PHE A 255 -2.83 12.39 0.81
N MET A 256 -3.64 11.40 0.52
CA MET A 256 -3.86 10.24 1.40
C MET A 256 -3.03 9.05 0.91
N ARG A 257 -2.53 8.22 1.82
CA ARG A 257 -1.72 7.04 1.48
C ARG A 257 -2.57 5.90 0.90
N PHE A 258 -3.35 6.23 -0.13
CA PHE A 258 -4.01 5.27 -1.03
C PHE A 258 -3.20 5.09 -2.30
N ASP A 259 -3.71 4.34 -3.25
CA ASP A 259 -3.00 4.00 -4.47
C ASP A 259 -2.44 5.20 -5.23
N GLY A 260 -3.22 6.29 -5.35
CA GLY A 260 -2.79 7.51 -6.01
C GLY A 260 -1.54 8.12 -5.41
N TYR A 261 -1.39 8.06 -4.09
CA TYR A 261 -0.17 8.49 -3.42
C TYR A 261 1.04 7.64 -3.85
N TYR A 262 0.90 6.31 -3.87
CA TYR A 262 2.00 5.42 -4.28
C TYR A 262 2.31 5.55 -5.76
N VAL A 263 1.29 5.69 -6.62
CA VAL A 263 1.45 6.00 -8.04
C VAL A 263 2.21 7.30 -8.23
N PHE A 264 1.85 8.35 -7.50
CA PHE A 264 2.50 9.66 -7.58
C PHE A 264 3.93 9.63 -7.05
N ALA A 265 4.19 8.93 -5.93
CA ALA A 265 5.51 8.75 -5.36
C ALA A 265 6.45 7.98 -6.31
N ASP A 266 5.97 6.90 -6.93
CA ASP A 266 6.71 6.11 -7.91
C ASP A 266 6.95 6.89 -9.22
N TRP A 267 5.97 7.71 -9.66
CA TRP A 267 6.12 8.58 -10.83
C TRP A 267 7.20 9.64 -10.61
N LEU A 268 7.21 10.28 -9.45
CA LEU A 268 8.24 11.23 -9.03
C LEU A 268 9.58 10.56 -8.65
N LYS A 269 9.61 9.23 -8.55
CA LYS A 269 10.76 8.46 -8.03
C LYS A 269 11.20 8.93 -6.63
N ALA A 270 10.26 9.39 -5.83
CA ALA A 270 10.48 9.94 -4.49
C ALA A 270 9.99 8.96 -3.43
N GLU A 271 10.90 8.19 -2.86
CA GLU A 271 10.58 7.33 -1.71
C GLU A 271 10.23 8.19 -0.48
N ASN A 272 9.22 7.74 0.27
CA ASN A 272 8.73 8.45 1.47
C ASN A 272 8.35 9.91 1.19
N LEU A 273 7.63 10.16 0.09
CA LEU A 273 7.25 11.49 -0.37
C LEU A 273 6.62 12.36 0.73
N GLN A 274 5.61 11.83 1.46
CA GLN A 274 4.88 12.58 2.48
C GLN A 274 5.78 13.03 3.66
N PRO A 275 6.58 12.16 4.33
CA PRO A 275 7.49 12.60 5.38
C PRO A 275 8.52 13.63 4.89
N ARG A 276 9.03 13.48 3.67
CA ARG A 276 9.97 14.44 3.06
C ARG A 276 9.33 15.79 2.80
N SER A 277 8.12 15.80 2.24
CA SER A 277 7.37 17.04 1.99
C SER A 277 7.08 17.80 3.28
N PHE A 278 6.66 17.09 4.34
CA PHE A 278 6.47 17.72 5.65
C PHE A 278 7.76 18.23 6.28
N ALA A 279 8.88 17.51 6.12
CA ALA A 279 10.17 17.97 6.60
C ALA A 279 10.61 19.26 5.89
N LEU A 280 10.47 19.31 4.57
CA LEU A 280 10.78 20.51 3.77
C LEU A 280 9.86 21.69 4.12
N ALA A 281 8.56 21.44 4.27
CA ALA A 281 7.61 22.49 4.66
C ALA A 281 7.94 23.08 6.04
N ARG A 282 8.27 22.24 7.03
CA ARG A 282 8.71 22.70 8.36
C ARG A 282 10.02 23.48 8.30
N TRP A 283 10.94 23.09 7.44
CA TRP A 283 12.19 23.80 7.25
C TRP A 283 11.95 25.17 6.65
N GLN A 284 11.16 25.27 5.57
CA GLN A 284 10.79 26.55 4.97
C GLN A 284 10.05 27.48 5.94
N LEU A 285 9.11 26.93 6.73
CA LEU A 285 8.41 27.75 7.73
C LEU A 285 9.34 28.33 8.81
N ARG A 286 10.40 27.58 9.17
CA ARG A 286 11.40 28.09 10.12
C ARG A 286 12.33 29.15 9.53
N GLU A 287 12.51 29.17 8.21
CA GLU A 287 13.30 30.20 7.54
C GLU A 287 12.52 31.50 7.31
N ILE A 288 11.20 31.43 7.26
CA ILE A 288 10.31 32.57 7.05
C ILE A 288 9.96 33.26 8.41
N LEU A 289 9.99 32.51 9.52
CA LEU A 289 9.73 33.00 10.88
C LEU A 289 11.02 33.41 11.59
#